data_2863749487fc5ac0fb2e39bacedba9d8
#
_entry.id   2863749487fc5ac0fb2e39bacedba9d8
#
_cell.length_a   1.000
_cell.length_b   1.000
_cell.length_c   1.000
_cell.angle_alpha   90.00
_cell.angle_beta   90.00
_cell.angle_gamma   90.00
#
_symmetry.space_group_name_H-M   'P 1'
#
loop_
_entity.id
_entity.type
_entity.pdbx_description
1 polymer ?
#
loop_
_entity_poly.entity_id
_entity_poly.type
_entity_poly.pdbx_seq_one_letter_code
_entity_poly.pdbx_strand_id
1 'polypeptide(L)'
;RPPPSGRRQAHRPRPTVTRAGVPVVVMGVDVDLEAIANLPKGTEHFLADIHGEYQAFQHVLKNASGNIKRKVNELFGDTLRSTEKRELCTLIYYPEQKLALVKREEKDIKDWYHITIYRLVEVCRDVSSKYTRSKVRKALPVDFSYIIQELLHEHADDKDKTDYISAIISTIISTRRADDFIIAICEVIQRLVIDQLHILGDVYDRGPGAHIVMDTLKAYHTWDITWGNHDVLWMGAYAGNDACICNVIRIALRYANMTTIEDGYGINLIQLATFAMDAYADDPCEEFMPKVSKDNPLDERSKTLTAQMHKAISIMQFKIESQIISRHPEWKMDDRRLLNSIDYKKGTIKINGKEYTMRSCNFPTIDPKNPDKLT
;
A
#
# COMPACT_ATOMS: atom_id res chain seq x y z
N ARG A 1 -0.07 44.10 -13.66
CA ARG A 1 0.34 44.32 -12.24
C ARG A 1 0.73 42.98 -11.67
N PRO A 2 1.97 42.80 -11.13
CA PRO A 2 2.40 41.58 -10.49
C PRO A 2 1.90 41.51 -9.03
N PRO A 3 1.73 40.31 -8.44
CA PRO A 3 1.40 40.14 -7.02
C PRO A 3 2.64 40.30 -6.13
N PRO A 4 2.48 40.68 -4.86
CA PRO A 4 3.59 40.98 -3.98
C PRO A 4 4.25 39.71 -3.44
N SER A 5 5.57 39.70 -3.51
CA SER A 5 6.48 38.78 -2.83
C SER A 5 6.46 38.99 -1.33
N GLY A 6 6.25 37.91 -0.57
CA GLY A 6 6.32 37.90 0.88
C GLY A 6 6.67 36.54 1.44
N ARG A 7 7.87 36.00 1.10
CA ARG A 7 8.46 34.89 1.87
C ARG A 7 8.97 35.42 3.19
N ARG A 8 8.28 35.17 4.26
CA ARG A 8 8.85 35.28 5.62
C ARG A 8 9.89 34.13 5.77
N GLN A 9 11.15 34.54 5.74
CA GLN A 9 12.25 33.68 6.19
C GLN A 9 12.06 33.42 7.68
N ALA A 10 11.94 32.13 8.04
CA ALA A 10 12.02 31.70 9.43
C ALA A 10 13.43 32.07 9.94
N HIS A 11 13.50 33.00 10.88
CA HIS A 11 14.72 33.30 11.60
C HIS A 11 15.15 32.04 12.38
N ARG A 12 16.21 31.39 11.93
CA ARG A 12 16.97 30.47 12.78
C ARG A 12 17.63 31.32 13.90
N PRO A 13 17.42 30.97 15.17
CA PRO A 13 18.13 31.66 16.23
C PRO A 13 19.63 31.43 16.08
N ARG A 14 20.41 32.49 16.08
CA ARG A 14 21.87 32.40 16.12
C ARG A 14 22.27 31.89 17.51
N PRO A 15 23.24 30.99 17.63
CA PRO A 15 23.71 30.51 18.92
C PRO A 15 24.35 31.69 19.69
N THR A 16 23.89 31.93 20.89
CA THR A 16 24.49 32.86 21.82
C THR A 16 25.66 32.18 22.54
N VAL A 17 26.87 32.65 22.31
CA VAL A 17 28.09 32.15 22.98
C VAL A 17 28.19 32.77 24.35
N THR A 18 28.23 31.98 25.43
CA THR A 18 28.55 32.44 26.79
C THR A 18 30.07 32.50 26.98
N ARG A 19 30.53 33.23 28.01
CA ARG A 19 31.96 33.49 28.33
C ARG A 19 32.84 32.22 28.44
N ALA A 20 32.28 31.03 28.46
CA ALA A 20 32.97 29.72 28.50
C ALA A 20 33.03 29.03 27.13
N GLY A 21 32.58 29.66 26.05
CA GLY A 21 32.73 29.13 24.68
C GLY A 21 31.81 27.95 24.28
N VAL A 22 30.90 27.52 25.15
CA VAL A 22 29.97 26.39 24.87
C VAL A 22 28.55 26.95 24.72
N PRO A 23 27.87 26.74 23.59
CA PRO A 23 26.48 27.20 23.41
C PRO A 23 25.53 26.40 24.33
N VAL A 24 24.87 27.07 25.27
CA VAL A 24 23.91 26.46 26.23
C VAL A 24 22.76 25.72 25.51
N VAL A 25 22.42 26.13 24.30
CA VAL A 25 21.37 25.48 23.48
C VAL A 25 21.81 24.11 22.95
N VAL A 26 23.11 23.90 22.73
CA VAL A 26 23.65 22.64 22.22
C VAL A 26 23.62 21.55 23.29
N MET A 27 23.93 21.90 24.56
CA MET A 27 23.93 20.90 25.65
C MET A 27 22.56 20.31 25.94
N GLY A 28 21.48 21.09 25.88
CA GLY A 28 20.12 20.57 26.10
C GLY A 28 19.67 19.62 25.00
N VAL A 29 20.00 19.93 23.73
CA VAL A 29 19.65 19.10 22.58
C VAL A 29 20.44 17.77 22.61
N ASP A 30 21.70 17.80 22.98
CA ASP A 30 22.54 16.58 23.05
C ASP A 30 22.08 15.62 24.15
N VAL A 31 21.69 16.16 25.32
CA VAL A 31 21.15 15.34 26.43
C VAL A 31 19.80 14.70 26.03
N ASP A 32 18.94 15.44 25.36
CA ASP A 32 17.64 14.93 24.90
C ASP A 32 17.84 13.85 23.82
N LEU A 33 18.75 14.05 22.88
CA LEU A 33 19.05 13.09 21.81
C LEU A 33 19.69 11.82 22.38
N GLU A 34 20.60 11.93 23.33
CA GLU A 34 21.23 10.78 24.00
C GLU A 34 20.19 10.00 24.82
N ALA A 35 19.31 10.68 25.54
CA ALA A 35 18.19 10.04 26.25
C ALA A 35 17.26 9.29 25.30
N ILE A 36 16.91 9.89 24.15
CA ILE A 36 16.06 9.27 23.12
C ILE A 36 16.77 8.06 22.48
N ALA A 37 18.10 8.14 22.27
CA ALA A 37 18.87 7.06 21.68
C ALA A 37 18.94 5.80 22.59
N ASN A 38 18.71 5.96 23.89
CA ASN A 38 18.64 4.84 24.84
C ASN A 38 17.26 4.18 24.94
N LEU A 39 16.21 4.73 24.27
CA LEU A 39 14.93 4.06 24.21
C LEU A 39 15.01 2.78 23.34
N PRO A 40 14.18 1.76 23.62
CA PRO A 40 14.06 0.61 22.74
C PRO A 40 13.74 1.07 21.31
N LYS A 41 14.37 0.43 20.32
CA LYS A 41 14.07 0.74 18.92
C LYS A 41 12.62 0.49 18.60
N GLY A 42 12.04 1.36 17.76
CA GLY A 42 10.73 1.16 17.14
C GLY A 42 10.70 -0.13 16.31
N THR A 43 9.52 -0.67 16.09
CA THR A 43 9.35 -1.82 15.21
C THR A 43 9.30 -1.34 13.77
N GLU A 44 10.21 -1.82 12.95
CA GLU A 44 10.22 -1.62 11.51
C GLU A 44 9.47 -2.77 10.82
N HIS A 45 8.68 -2.45 9.81
CA HIS A 45 7.86 -3.42 9.08
C HIS A 45 8.21 -3.35 7.59
N PHE A 46 8.65 -4.47 7.02
CA PHE A 46 9.07 -4.58 5.63
C PHE A 46 8.05 -5.39 4.84
N LEU A 47 7.55 -4.83 3.73
CA LEU A 47 6.60 -5.48 2.83
C LEU A 47 7.10 -5.38 1.39
N ALA A 48 6.99 -6.47 0.65
CA ALA A 48 7.36 -6.58 -0.76
C ALA A 48 6.24 -7.24 -1.56
N ASP A 49 6.32 -7.13 -2.88
CA ASP A 49 5.46 -7.87 -3.83
C ASP A 49 3.96 -7.73 -3.54
N ILE A 50 3.50 -6.50 -3.30
CA ILE A 50 2.11 -6.20 -2.95
C ILE A 50 1.19 -6.43 -4.14
N HIS A 51 1.64 -6.06 -5.35
CA HIS A 51 0.99 -6.32 -6.63
C HIS A 51 -0.51 -5.99 -6.66
N GLY A 52 -0.91 -4.87 -6.05
CA GLY A 52 -2.30 -4.42 -6.05
C GLY A 52 -3.27 -5.26 -5.21
N GLU A 53 -2.77 -6.22 -4.42
CA GLU A 53 -3.58 -7.07 -3.53
C GLU A 53 -3.96 -6.30 -2.25
N TYR A 54 -4.80 -5.27 -2.41
CA TYR A 54 -5.09 -4.29 -1.36
C TYR A 54 -5.72 -4.89 -0.11
N GLN A 55 -6.56 -5.93 -0.25
CA GLN A 55 -7.23 -6.58 0.90
C GLN A 55 -6.22 -7.29 1.80
N ALA A 56 -5.31 -8.07 1.19
CA ALA A 56 -4.23 -8.73 1.89
C ALA A 56 -3.28 -7.71 2.53
N PHE A 57 -2.94 -6.66 1.79
CA PHE A 57 -2.10 -5.57 2.27
C PHE A 57 -2.71 -4.88 3.50
N GLN A 58 -3.98 -4.46 3.43
CA GLN A 58 -4.66 -3.84 4.56
C GLN A 58 -4.77 -4.77 5.77
N HIS A 59 -5.02 -6.08 5.55
CA HIS A 59 -5.03 -7.06 6.63
C HIS A 59 -3.66 -7.17 7.31
N VAL A 60 -2.58 -7.20 6.54
CA VAL A 60 -1.20 -7.26 7.05
C VAL A 60 -0.84 -5.99 7.84
N LEU A 61 -1.26 -4.82 7.38
CA LEU A 61 -1.08 -3.57 8.15
C LEU A 61 -1.82 -3.61 9.48
N LYS A 62 -3.11 -4.00 9.48
CA LYS A 62 -3.95 -4.04 10.68
C LYS A 62 -3.46 -5.01 11.74
N ASN A 63 -2.87 -6.14 11.34
CA ASN A 63 -2.34 -7.13 12.28
C ASN A 63 -0.82 -6.95 12.57
N ALA A 64 -0.18 -6.02 11.86
CA ALA A 64 1.26 -5.75 11.95
C ALA A 64 2.11 -7.01 11.74
N SER A 65 1.80 -7.81 10.71
CA SER A 65 2.43 -9.12 10.43
C SER A 65 2.44 -10.06 11.65
N GLY A 66 1.37 -10.02 12.45
CA GLY A 66 1.22 -10.84 13.65
C GLY A 66 1.90 -10.27 14.90
N ASN A 67 2.51 -9.08 14.84
CA ASN A 67 3.18 -8.47 15.98
C ASN A 67 2.20 -8.13 17.12
N ILE A 68 0.98 -7.67 16.79
CA ILE A 68 -0.07 -7.45 17.80
C ILE A 68 -0.41 -8.76 18.52
N LYS A 69 -0.59 -9.86 17.79
CA LYS A 69 -0.86 -11.17 18.39
C LYS A 69 0.27 -11.62 19.30
N ARG A 70 1.52 -11.40 18.91
CA ARG A 70 2.69 -11.72 19.75
C ARG A 70 2.64 -10.92 21.05
N LYS A 71 2.43 -9.61 20.99
CA LYS A 71 2.32 -8.73 22.17
C LYS A 71 1.17 -9.11 23.10
N VAL A 72 -0.01 -9.41 22.57
CA VAL A 72 -1.15 -9.89 23.34
C VAL A 72 -0.83 -11.21 24.06
N ASN A 73 -0.10 -12.13 23.38
CA ASN A 73 0.32 -13.38 24.00
C ASN A 73 1.37 -13.17 25.10
N GLU A 74 2.35 -12.30 24.87
CA GLU A 74 3.39 -11.94 25.85
C GLU A 74 2.79 -11.26 27.07
N LEU A 75 1.89 -10.30 26.88
CA LEU A 75 1.28 -9.49 27.95
C LEU A 75 0.36 -10.32 28.84
N PHE A 76 -0.50 -11.12 28.25
CA PHE A 76 -1.53 -11.84 29.00
C PHE A 76 -1.16 -13.28 29.38
N GLY A 77 -0.08 -13.85 28.79
CA GLY A 77 0.40 -15.18 29.14
C GLY A 77 -0.73 -16.21 29.33
N ASP A 78 -0.77 -16.83 30.49
CA ASP A 78 -1.81 -17.80 30.86
C ASP A 78 -3.03 -17.18 31.55
N THR A 79 -3.07 -15.86 31.74
CA THR A 79 -4.20 -15.16 32.37
C THR A 79 -5.44 -15.11 31.48
N LEU A 80 -5.25 -15.15 30.16
CA LEU A 80 -6.33 -15.24 29.19
C LEU A 80 -6.28 -16.55 28.39
N ARG A 81 -7.45 -17.12 28.14
CA ARG A 81 -7.60 -18.29 27.27
C ARG A 81 -7.21 -17.92 25.82
N SER A 82 -6.77 -18.93 25.06
CA SER A 82 -6.39 -18.72 23.65
C SER A 82 -7.53 -18.17 22.78
N THR A 83 -8.80 -18.48 23.14
CA THR A 83 -9.98 -17.92 22.47
C THR A 83 -10.14 -16.44 22.76
N GLU A 84 -10.04 -16.02 24.03
CA GLU A 84 -10.15 -14.60 24.43
C GLU A 84 -9.04 -13.75 23.80
N LYS A 85 -7.81 -14.26 23.74
CA LYS A 85 -6.70 -13.58 23.07
C LYS A 85 -6.97 -13.40 21.57
N ARG A 86 -7.55 -14.42 20.90
CA ARG A 86 -7.97 -14.28 19.48
C ARG A 86 -9.06 -13.26 19.30
N GLU A 87 -10.07 -13.27 20.17
CA GLU A 87 -11.16 -12.29 20.14
C GLU A 87 -10.65 -10.86 20.31
N LEU A 88 -9.74 -10.65 21.27
CA LEU A 88 -9.09 -9.36 21.48
C LEU A 88 -8.26 -8.92 20.27
N CYS A 89 -7.49 -9.82 19.66
CA CYS A 89 -6.75 -9.52 18.44
C CYS A 89 -7.70 -9.17 17.28
N THR A 90 -8.79 -9.93 17.10
CA THR A 90 -9.78 -9.64 16.06
C THR A 90 -10.43 -8.29 16.25
N LEU A 91 -10.74 -7.92 17.51
CA LEU A 91 -11.25 -6.60 17.85
C LEU A 91 -10.23 -5.51 17.50
N ILE A 92 -8.96 -5.69 17.84
CA ILE A 92 -7.92 -4.70 17.50
C ILE A 92 -7.77 -4.55 15.99
N TYR A 93 -7.87 -5.64 15.19
CA TYR A 93 -7.72 -5.58 13.73
C TYR A 93 -8.94 -4.98 13.04
N TYR A 94 -10.15 -5.29 13.51
CA TYR A 94 -11.43 -4.95 12.90
C TYR A 94 -12.45 -4.48 13.93
N PRO A 95 -12.21 -3.32 14.59
CA PRO A 95 -13.01 -2.89 15.74
C PRO A 95 -14.50 -2.70 15.39
N GLU A 96 -14.80 -2.03 14.29
CA GLU A 96 -16.19 -1.75 13.88
C GLU A 96 -16.99 -3.03 13.64
N GLN A 97 -16.40 -3.95 12.84
CA GLN A 97 -17.04 -5.22 12.47
C GLN A 97 -17.23 -6.12 13.69
N LYS A 98 -16.20 -6.20 14.55
CA LYS A 98 -16.28 -7.01 15.76
C LYS A 98 -17.28 -6.46 16.76
N LEU A 99 -17.33 -5.13 16.97
CA LEU A 99 -18.33 -4.47 17.82
C LEU A 99 -19.76 -4.75 17.32
N ALA A 100 -20.00 -4.69 16.02
CA ALA A 100 -21.30 -5.00 15.45
C ALA A 100 -21.77 -6.44 15.73
N LEU A 101 -20.82 -7.41 15.75
CA LEU A 101 -21.11 -8.79 16.13
C LEU A 101 -21.37 -8.94 17.61
N VAL A 102 -20.50 -8.39 18.46
CA VAL A 102 -20.60 -8.48 19.91
C VAL A 102 -21.94 -7.89 20.41
N LYS A 103 -22.38 -6.78 19.87
CA LYS A 103 -23.68 -6.16 20.23
C LYS A 103 -24.89 -7.06 19.95
N ARG A 104 -24.77 -8.03 19.06
CA ARG A 104 -25.84 -9.00 18.74
C ARG A 104 -25.80 -10.23 19.62
N GLU A 105 -24.61 -10.61 20.10
CA GLU A 105 -24.36 -11.88 20.76
C GLU A 105 -24.25 -11.74 22.27
N GLU A 106 -23.75 -10.59 22.76
CA GLU A 106 -23.43 -10.38 24.16
C GLU A 106 -24.67 -9.98 24.98
N LYS A 107 -24.91 -10.70 26.06
CA LYS A 107 -26.06 -10.45 26.96
C LYS A 107 -25.81 -9.30 27.93
N ASP A 108 -24.60 -9.20 28.45
CA ASP A 108 -24.16 -8.09 29.31
C ASP A 108 -23.09 -7.26 28.64
N ILE A 109 -23.54 -6.38 27.76
CA ILE A 109 -22.67 -5.51 27.00
C ILE A 109 -21.88 -4.54 27.89
N LYS A 110 -22.39 -4.16 29.07
CA LYS A 110 -21.71 -3.21 29.95
C LYS A 110 -20.51 -3.84 30.63
N ASP A 111 -20.64 -5.05 31.11
CA ASP A 111 -19.53 -5.81 31.70
C ASP A 111 -18.48 -6.12 30.65
N TRP A 112 -18.93 -6.54 29.45
CA TRP A 112 -18.03 -6.76 28.30
C TRP A 112 -17.24 -5.50 27.95
N TYR A 113 -17.86 -4.32 27.89
CA TYR A 113 -17.15 -3.05 27.64
C TYR A 113 -16.10 -2.79 28.71
N HIS A 114 -16.44 -2.97 29.97
CA HIS A 114 -15.55 -2.70 31.10
C HIS A 114 -14.26 -3.55 31.00
N ILE A 115 -14.42 -4.86 30.82
CA ILE A 115 -13.31 -5.81 30.71
C ILE A 115 -12.49 -5.54 29.43
N THR A 116 -13.17 -5.27 28.33
CA THR A 116 -12.51 -5.06 27.02
C THR A 116 -11.71 -3.77 26.99
N ILE A 117 -12.26 -2.66 27.48
CA ILE A 117 -11.55 -1.38 27.55
C ILE A 117 -10.29 -1.52 28.42
N TYR A 118 -10.41 -2.16 29.59
CA TYR A 118 -9.26 -2.42 30.44
C TYR A 118 -8.15 -3.20 29.71
N ARG A 119 -8.50 -4.30 29.04
CA ARG A 119 -7.56 -5.11 28.26
C ARG A 119 -6.89 -4.31 27.12
N LEU A 120 -7.67 -3.48 26.42
CA LEU A 120 -7.14 -2.62 25.35
C LEU A 120 -6.19 -1.54 25.89
N VAL A 121 -6.47 -0.98 27.05
CA VAL A 121 -5.57 -0.03 27.74
C VAL A 121 -4.24 -0.69 28.06
N GLU A 122 -4.25 -1.93 28.58
CA GLU A 122 -3.01 -2.68 28.87
C GLU A 122 -2.20 -2.93 27.59
N VAL A 123 -2.82 -3.36 26.49
CA VAL A 123 -2.15 -3.53 25.21
C VAL A 123 -1.58 -2.20 24.70
N CYS A 124 -2.37 -1.11 24.81
CA CYS A 124 -1.94 0.22 24.38
C CYS A 124 -0.75 0.72 25.19
N ARG A 125 -0.74 0.46 26.50
CA ARG A 125 0.37 0.78 27.42
C ARG A 125 1.64 0.03 27.00
N ASP A 126 1.55 -1.28 26.72
CA ASP A 126 2.69 -2.09 26.26
C ASP A 126 3.28 -1.58 24.94
N VAL A 127 2.45 -1.34 23.92
CA VAL A 127 2.94 -0.84 22.63
C VAL A 127 3.50 0.58 22.69
N SER A 128 3.02 1.40 23.63
CA SER A 128 3.47 2.79 23.81
C SER A 128 4.75 2.92 24.63
N SER A 129 5.12 1.90 25.42
CA SER A 129 6.23 1.93 26.39
C SER A 129 7.59 2.25 25.77
N LYS A 130 7.78 1.91 24.51
CA LYS A 130 9.04 2.15 23.76
C LYS A 130 9.17 3.57 23.18
N TYR A 131 8.18 4.42 23.37
CA TYR A 131 8.15 5.78 22.78
C TYR A 131 8.20 6.86 23.85
N THR A 132 8.65 8.05 23.43
CA THR A 132 8.52 9.25 24.27
C THR A 132 7.06 9.64 24.44
N ARG A 133 6.72 10.24 25.59
CA ARG A 133 5.37 10.78 25.84
C ARG A 133 4.91 11.73 24.74
N SER A 134 5.82 12.54 24.19
CA SER A 134 5.52 13.46 23.08
C SER A 134 5.11 12.73 21.81
N LYS A 135 5.77 11.61 21.48
CA LYS A 135 5.43 10.79 20.29
C LYS A 135 4.08 10.10 20.48
N VAL A 136 3.84 9.53 21.64
CA VAL A 136 2.53 8.92 21.97
C VAL A 136 1.41 9.95 21.86
N ARG A 137 1.57 11.13 22.49
CA ARG A 137 0.56 12.20 22.45
C ARG A 137 0.20 12.63 21.02
N LYS A 138 1.16 12.70 20.12
CA LYS A 138 0.93 13.03 18.69
C LYS A 138 0.16 11.93 17.94
N ALA A 139 0.15 10.72 18.45
CA ALA A 139 -0.58 9.59 17.85
C ALA A 139 -2.02 9.47 18.36
N LEU A 140 -2.37 10.16 19.45
CA LEU A 140 -3.69 10.05 20.06
C LEU A 140 -4.75 10.81 19.24
N PRO A 141 -5.98 10.28 19.14
CA PRO A 141 -7.11 10.94 18.53
C PRO A 141 -7.55 12.16 19.35
N VAL A 142 -7.95 13.22 18.68
CA VAL A 142 -8.29 14.51 19.34
C VAL A 142 -9.37 14.33 20.41
N ASP A 143 -10.42 13.58 20.09
CA ASP A 143 -11.61 13.42 20.97
C ASP A 143 -11.34 12.68 22.27
N PHE A 144 -10.36 11.78 22.29
CA PHE A 144 -10.05 10.93 23.44
C PHE A 144 -8.62 11.10 23.95
N SER A 145 -7.89 12.09 23.44
CA SER A 145 -6.46 12.21 23.73
C SER A 145 -6.16 12.38 25.22
N TYR A 146 -6.95 13.18 25.93
CA TYR A 146 -6.80 13.36 27.38
C TYR A 146 -7.08 12.06 28.14
N ILE A 147 -8.21 11.42 27.85
CA ILE A 147 -8.65 10.20 28.57
C ILE A 147 -7.67 9.05 28.34
N ILE A 148 -7.24 8.84 27.08
CA ILE A 148 -6.27 7.79 26.77
C ILE A 148 -4.93 8.09 27.46
N GLN A 149 -4.48 9.34 27.47
CA GLN A 149 -3.25 9.74 28.15
C GLN A 149 -3.31 9.46 29.65
N GLU A 150 -4.40 9.78 30.33
CA GLU A 150 -4.61 9.45 31.73
C GLU A 150 -4.55 7.94 31.98
N LEU A 151 -5.29 7.15 31.20
CA LEU A 151 -5.33 5.69 31.33
C LEU A 151 -3.96 5.03 31.05
N LEU A 152 -3.11 5.62 30.20
CA LEU A 152 -1.78 5.09 29.90
C LEU A 152 -0.76 5.38 31.01
N HIS A 153 -0.91 6.49 31.75
CA HIS A 153 0.08 6.94 32.75
C HIS A 153 -0.24 6.52 34.16
N GLU A 154 -1.51 6.26 34.48
CA GLU A 154 -1.90 5.77 35.80
C GLU A 154 -1.68 4.24 35.88
N HIS A 155 -0.96 3.83 36.93
CA HIS A 155 -0.73 2.42 37.23
C HIS A 155 -1.63 1.98 38.38
N ALA A 156 -2.17 0.76 38.30
CA ALA A 156 -3.08 0.17 39.28
C ALA A 156 -2.37 -0.31 40.56
N ASP A 157 -1.21 0.28 40.89
CA ASP A 157 -0.40 -0.12 42.06
C ASP A 157 -0.99 0.36 43.40
N ASP A 158 -1.96 1.29 43.34
CA ASP A 158 -2.67 1.84 44.47
C ASP A 158 -4.19 1.67 44.27
N LYS A 159 -4.92 1.39 45.36
CA LYS A 159 -6.37 1.19 45.37
C LYS A 159 -7.12 2.42 44.84
N ASP A 160 -6.71 3.60 45.28
CA ASP A 160 -7.33 4.86 44.85
C ASP A 160 -7.19 5.09 43.33
N LYS A 161 -6.07 4.64 42.73
CA LYS A 161 -5.84 4.71 41.29
C LYS A 161 -6.64 3.68 40.51
N THR A 162 -6.83 2.49 41.06
CA THR A 162 -7.71 1.46 40.48
C THR A 162 -9.16 1.95 40.42
N ASP A 163 -9.64 2.58 41.52
CA ASP A 163 -10.96 3.14 41.57
C ASP A 163 -11.14 4.31 40.59
N TYR A 164 -10.11 5.13 40.39
CA TYR A 164 -10.10 6.23 39.43
C TYR A 164 -10.20 5.72 37.99
N ILE A 165 -9.38 4.72 37.61
CA ILE A 165 -9.43 4.08 36.27
C ILE A 165 -10.81 3.47 36.01
N SER A 166 -11.36 2.76 37.01
CA SER A 166 -12.70 2.17 36.92
C SER A 166 -13.79 3.23 36.74
N ALA A 167 -13.69 4.38 37.44
CA ALA A 167 -14.61 5.51 37.30
C ALA A 167 -14.56 6.13 35.91
N ILE A 168 -13.36 6.29 35.32
CA ILE A 168 -13.19 6.76 33.92
C ILE A 168 -13.90 5.81 32.96
N ILE A 169 -13.63 4.49 33.03
CA ILE A 169 -14.23 3.50 32.14
C ILE A 169 -15.76 3.49 32.30
N SER A 170 -16.27 3.53 33.55
CA SER A 170 -17.71 3.60 33.84
C SER A 170 -18.35 4.86 33.24
N THR A 171 -17.63 5.98 33.23
CA THR A 171 -18.10 7.24 32.63
C THR A 171 -18.17 7.12 31.10
N ILE A 172 -17.17 6.53 30.44
CA ILE A 172 -17.19 6.28 29.02
C ILE A 172 -18.41 5.42 28.64
N ILE A 173 -18.70 4.38 29.42
CA ILE A 173 -19.83 3.48 29.15
C ILE A 173 -21.18 4.21 29.40
N SER A 174 -21.31 4.93 30.53
CA SER A 174 -22.57 5.63 30.88
C SER A 174 -22.91 6.75 29.90
N THR A 175 -21.91 7.40 29.33
CA THR A 175 -22.07 8.43 28.30
C THR A 175 -22.30 7.87 26.87
N ARG A 176 -22.39 6.54 26.73
CA ARG A 176 -22.60 5.82 25.46
C ARG A 176 -21.48 6.05 24.41
N ARG A 177 -20.27 6.31 24.86
CA ARG A 177 -19.10 6.53 24.00
C ARG A 177 -18.14 5.33 23.97
N ALA A 178 -18.57 4.17 24.49
CA ALA A 178 -17.70 2.98 24.58
C ALA A 178 -17.26 2.46 23.21
N ASP A 179 -18.14 2.46 22.21
CA ASP A 179 -17.79 2.02 20.86
C ASP A 179 -16.72 2.92 20.23
N ASP A 180 -16.98 4.23 20.24
CA ASP A 180 -16.05 5.23 19.67
C ASP A 180 -14.69 5.15 20.37
N PHE A 181 -14.70 4.96 21.70
CA PHE A 181 -13.48 4.82 22.47
C PHE A 181 -12.70 3.53 22.12
N ILE A 182 -13.39 2.40 21.97
CA ILE A 182 -12.78 1.12 21.58
C ILE A 182 -12.16 1.23 20.18
N ILE A 183 -12.88 1.82 19.22
CA ILE A 183 -12.34 2.05 17.87
C ILE A 183 -11.09 2.92 17.96
N ALA A 184 -11.17 4.04 18.65
CA ALA A 184 -10.06 4.98 18.79
C ALA A 184 -8.80 4.35 19.43
N ILE A 185 -8.95 3.57 20.51
CA ILE A 185 -7.79 2.93 21.16
C ILE A 185 -7.23 1.79 20.31
N CYS A 186 -8.06 1.04 19.56
CA CYS A 186 -7.59 0.05 18.60
C CYS A 186 -6.74 0.68 17.49
N GLU A 187 -7.17 1.83 16.95
CA GLU A 187 -6.38 2.60 15.96
C GLU A 187 -5.06 3.09 16.53
N VAL A 188 -5.05 3.57 17.79
CA VAL A 188 -3.80 3.95 18.46
C VAL A 188 -2.86 2.76 18.62
N ILE A 189 -3.37 1.57 19.00
CA ILE A 189 -2.56 0.34 19.07
C ILE A 189 -1.98 0.00 17.70
N GLN A 190 -2.80 -0.01 16.64
CA GLN A 190 -2.34 -0.29 15.27
C GLN A 190 -1.27 0.71 14.82
N ARG A 191 -1.42 1.98 15.15
CA ARG A 191 -0.47 3.04 14.80
C ARG A 191 0.85 2.93 15.56
N LEU A 192 0.82 2.58 16.85
CA LEU A 192 2.02 2.55 17.71
C LEU A 192 2.78 1.22 17.65
N VAL A 193 2.14 0.15 17.19
CA VAL A 193 2.80 -1.17 17.13
C VAL A 193 3.92 -1.19 16.08
N ILE A 194 3.76 -0.46 14.98
CA ILE A 194 4.76 -0.26 13.93
C ILE A 194 5.21 1.20 13.93
N ASP A 195 6.50 1.43 13.98
CA ASP A 195 7.10 2.75 13.95
C ASP A 195 7.32 3.24 12.52
N GLN A 196 7.91 2.39 11.71
CA GLN A 196 8.28 2.68 10.33
C GLN A 196 7.85 1.53 9.42
N LEU A 197 7.19 1.86 8.31
CA LEU A 197 6.83 0.92 7.26
C LEU A 197 7.77 1.12 6.06
N HIS A 198 8.39 0.03 5.61
CA HIS A 198 9.26 0.00 4.44
C HIS A 198 8.61 -0.82 3.34
N ILE A 199 8.31 -0.20 2.21
CA ILE A 199 7.80 -0.87 1.03
C ILE A 199 8.97 -1.17 0.09
N LEU A 200 9.18 -2.44 -0.23
CA LEU A 200 10.30 -2.90 -1.03
C LEU A 200 9.96 -3.05 -2.53
N GLY A 201 8.98 -2.28 -2.98
CA GLY A 201 8.57 -2.21 -4.36
C GLY A 201 7.49 -3.20 -4.77
N ASP A 202 7.22 -3.18 -6.08
CA ASP A 202 6.19 -3.96 -6.76
C ASP A 202 4.79 -3.78 -6.12
N VAL A 203 4.42 -2.50 -5.94
CA VAL A 203 3.08 -2.11 -5.53
C VAL A 203 2.08 -2.34 -6.64
N TYR A 204 2.50 -2.03 -7.88
CA TYR A 204 1.68 -2.12 -9.08
C TYR A 204 1.71 -3.49 -9.73
N ASP A 205 0.79 -3.65 -10.69
CA ASP A 205 0.52 -4.81 -11.53
C ASP A 205 -0.15 -5.99 -10.81
N ARG A 206 -0.77 -6.85 -11.61
CA ARG A 206 -1.48 -8.11 -11.32
C ARG A 206 -2.80 -7.93 -10.57
N GLY A 207 -2.82 -7.40 -9.36
CA GLY A 207 -4.04 -7.20 -8.58
C GLY A 207 -4.76 -5.87 -8.86
N PRO A 208 -6.06 -5.76 -8.53
CA PRO A 208 -6.93 -4.67 -8.98
C PRO A 208 -6.85 -3.40 -8.15
N GLY A 209 -6.10 -3.38 -7.07
CA GLY A 209 -6.18 -2.31 -6.07
C GLY A 209 -4.89 -1.54 -5.82
N ALA A 210 -3.97 -1.43 -6.79
CA ALA A 210 -2.72 -0.69 -6.59
C ALA A 210 -2.97 0.77 -6.18
N HIS A 211 -3.97 1.44 -6.77
CA HIS A 211 -4.39 2.78 -6.38
C HIS A 211 -4.89 2.85 -4.94
N ILE A 212 -5.63 1.83 -4.47
CA ILE A 212 -6.11 1.72 -3.07
C ILE A 212 -4.92 1.51 -2.11
N VAL A 213 -3.93 0.71 -2.52
CA VAL A 213 -2.68 0.54 -1.76
C VAL A 213 -1.96 1.88 -1.62
N MET A 214 -1.80 2.64 -2.72
CA MET A 214 -1.15 3.95 -2.68
C MET A 214 -1.91 4.97 -1.82
N ASP A 215 -3.24 4.98 -1.85
CA ASP A 215 -4.05 5.85 -0.99
C ASP A 215 -3.91 5.44 0.50
N THR A 216 -3.85 4.13 0.77
CA THR A 216 -3.60 3.62 2.13
C THR A 216 -2.21 4.05 2.62
N LEU A 217 -1.17 3.92 1.80
CA LEU A 217 0.19 4.37 2.13
C LEU A 217 0.25 5.88 2.35
N LYS A 218 -0.41 6.67 1.49
CA LYS A 218 -0.47 8.14 1.63
C LYS A 218 -1.09 8.58 2.95
N ALA A 219 -2.05 7.82 3.49
CA ALA A 219 -2.66 8.05 4.79
C ALA A 219 -1.85 7.47 5.95
N TYR A 220 -0.86 6.61 5.69
CA TYR A 220 -0.07 5.95 6.75
C TYR A 220 0.89 6.94 7.42
N HIS A 221 1.12 6.77 8.73
CA HIS A 221 1.80 7.77 9.56
C HIS A 221 3.28 7.97 9.26
N THR A 222 4.02 6.90 8.89
CA THR A 222 5.45 6.98 8.56
C THR A 222 5.83 5.80 7.67
N TRP A 223 6.27 6.09 6.46
CA TRP A 223 6.65 5.07 5.51
C TRP A 223 7.66 5.59 4.49
N ASP A 224 8.37 4.68 3.88
CA ASP A 224 9.20 4.90 2.71
C ASP A 224 9.06 3.74 1.72
N ILE A 225 9.58 3.94 0.51
CA ILE A 225 9.47 2.99 -0.58
C ILE A 225 10.76 2.94 -1.41
N THR A 226 11.18 1.72 -1.74
CA THR A 226 12.08 1.45 -2.86
C THR A 226 11.25 0.95 -4.03
N TRP A 227 11.57 1.40 -5.26
CA TRP A 227 10.76 1.07 -6.43
C TRP A 227 11.10 -0.30 -7.00
N GLY A 228 10.09 -1.14 -7.23
CA GLY A 228 10.21 -2.35 -8.02
C GLY A 228 10.21 -2.05 -9.52
N ASN A 229 10.46 -3.07 -10.35
CA ASN A 229 10.50 -2.89 -11.81
C ASN A 229 9.11 -2.52 -12.38
N HIS A 230 8.02 -3.01 -11.79
CA HIS A 230 6.68 -2.64 -12.20
C HIS A 230 6.36 -1.19 -11.84
N ASP A 231 6.77 -0.72 -10.67
CA ASP A 231 6.57 0.67 -10.25
C ASP A 231 7.30 1.65 -11.18
N VAL A 232 8.54 1.31 -11.60
CA VAL A 232 9.31 2.12 -12.55
C VAL A 232 8.60 2.24 -13.91
N LEU A 233 7.94 1.17 -14.38
CA LEU A 233 7.13 1.23 -15.61
C LEU A 233 5.95 2.20 -15.45
N TRP A 234 5.27 2.19 -14.32
CA TRP A 234 4.19 3.13 -14.03
C TRP A 234 4.70 4.57 -13.91
N MET A 235 5.86 4.78 -13.31
CA MET A 235 6.51 6.10 -13.28
C MET A 235 6.85 6.61 -14.68
N GLY A 236 7.39 5.73 -15.54
CA GLY A 236 7.67 6.04 -16.94
C GLY A 236 6.40 6.37 -17.72
N ALA A 237 5.33 5.61 -17.51
CA ALA A 237 4.03 5.88 -18.12
C ALA A 237 3.44 7.23 -17.66
N TYR A 238 3.52 7.53 -16.37
CA TYR A 238 3.12 8.84 -15.83
C TYR A 238 3.93 10.00 -16.41
N ALA A 239 5.21 9.78 -16.67
CA ALA A 239 6.09 10.76 -17.32
C ALA A 239 5.84 10.91 -18.83
N GLY A 240 4.90 10.16 -19.42
CA GLY A 240 4.55 10.24 -20.84
C GLY A 240 5.44 9.41 -21.76
N ASN A 241 6.13 8.39 -21.25
CA ASN A 241 6.91 7.47 -22.10
C ASN A 241 5.98 6.45 -22.76
N ASP A 242 5.84 6.51 -24.09
CA ASP A 242 4.92 5.68 -24.86
C ASP A 242 5.17 4.18 -24.70
N ALA A 243 6.42 3.73 -24.63
CA ALA A 243 6.74 2.31 -24.42
C ALA A 243 6.30 1.83 -23.03
N CYS A 244 6.47 2.66 -21.99
CA CYS A 244 6.02 2.36 -20.65
C CYS A 244 4.48 2.35 -20.58
N ILE A 245 3.80 3.29 -21.25
CA ILE A 245 2.34 3.34 -21.36
C ILE A 245 1.81 2.04 -21.98
N CYS A 246 2.36 1.63 -23.13
CA CYS A 246 1.99 0.37 -23.77
C CYS A 246 2.23 -0.83 -22.86
N ASN A 247 3.34 -0.86 -22.13
CA ASN A 247 3.69 -1.96 -21.24
C ASN A 247 2.71 -2.05 -20.08
N VAL A 248 2.38 -0.94 -19.41
CA VAL A 248 1.42 -0.88 -18.30
C VAL A 248 0.04 -1.39 -18.77
N ILE A 249 -0.47 -0.88 -19.90
CA ILE A 249 -1.77 -1.31 -20.46
C ILE A 249 -1.73 -2.80 -20.83
N ARG A 250 -0.66 -3.26 -21.48
CA ARG A 250 -0.47 -4.67 -21.86
C ARG A 250 -0.53 -5.61 -20.65
N ILE A 251 0.13 -5.24 -19.56
CA ILE A 251 0.14 -6.06 -18.35
C ILE A 251 -1.24 -6.06 -17.69
N ALA A 252 -1.91 -4.90 -17.60
CA ALA A 252 -3.28 -4.83 -17.08
C ALA A 252 -4.25 -5.72 -17.86
N LEU A 253 -4.19 -5.71 -19.20
CA LEU A 253 -5.00 -6.57 -20.05
C LEU A 253 -4.66 -8.06 -19.87
N ARG A 254 -3.37 -8.40 -19.73
CA ARG A 254 -2.92 -9.78 -19.49
C ARG A 254 -3.52 -10.37 -18.21
N TYR A 255 -3.69 -9.59 -17.17
CA TYR A 255 -4.26 -10.01 -15.89
C TYR A 255 -5.74 -9.67 -15.74
N ALA A 256 -6.40 -9.20 -16.82
CA ALA A 256 -7.80 -8.76 -16.82
C ALA A 256 -8.09 -7.70 -15.74
N ASN A 257 -7.13 -6.78 -15.53
CA ASN A 257 -7.14 -5.84 -14.44
C ASN A 257 -7.07 -4.38 -14.91
N MET A 258 -8.08 -3.96 -15.67
CA MET A 258 -8.20 -2.59 -16.14
C MET A 258 -8.72 -1.63 -15.06
N THR A 259 -9.32 -2.15 -13.99
CA THR A 259 -9.92 -1.36 -12.90
C THR A 259 -8.96 -0.32 -12.30
N THR A 260 -7.68 -0.70 -12.13
CA THR A 260 -6.66 0.26 -11.66
C THR A 260 -6.50 1.43 -12.62
N ILE A 261 -6.53 1.20 -13.94
CA ILE A 261 -6.35 2.22 -14.97
C ILE A 261 -7.63 3.05 -15.12
N GLU A 262 -8.79 2.40 -15.27
CA GLU A 262 -10.07 3.04 -15.60
C GLU A 262 -10.70 3.68 -14.38
N ASP A 263 -10.92 2.92 -13.29
CA ASP A 263 -11.58 3.41 -12.09
C ASP A 263 -10.62 4.15 -11.17
N GLY A 264 -9.38 3.62 -11.01
CA GLY A 264 -8.39 4.19 -10.12
C GLY A 264 -7.80 5.51 -10.62
N TYR A 265 -7.49 5.59 -11.92
CA TYR A 265 -6.85 6.77 -12.52
C TYR A 265 -7.72 7.50 -13.56
N GLY A 266 -8.92 7.03 -13.84
CA GLY A 266 -9.86 7.67 -14.77
C GLY A 266 -9.41 7.65 -16.23
N ILE A 267 -8.55 6.69 -16.63
CA ILE A 267 -7.99 6.60 -17.98
C ILE A 267 -8.88 5.68 -18.82
N ASN A 268 -9.43 6.22 -19.88
CA ASN A 268 -10.38 5.52 -20.75
C ASN A 268 -9.64 4.71 -21.83
N LEU A 269 -9.99 3.43 -22.00
CA LEU A 269 -9.44 2.53 -23.01
C LEU A 269 -10.36 2.28 -24.21
N ILE A 270 -11.46 3.04 -24.37
CA ILE A 270 -12.44 2.85 -25.45
C ILE A 270 -11.81 2.94 -26.85
N GLN A 271 -10.89 3.87 -27.07
CA GLN A 271 -10.22 4.00 -28.37
C GLN A 271 -9.40 2.75 -28.71
N LEU A 272 -8.69 2.18 -27.75
CA LEU A 272 -7.95 0.92 -27.92
C LEU A 272 -8.94 -0.25 -28.19
N ALA A 273 -10.06 -0.29 -27.47
CA ALA A 273 -11.08 -1.32 -27.66
C ALA A 273 -11.69 -1.27 -29.05
N THR A 274 -12.10 -0.08 -29.50
CA THR A 274 -12.64 0.12 -30.87
C THR A 274 -11.64 -0.29 -31.94
N PHE A 275 -10.40 0.21 -31.83
CA PHE A 275 -9.33 -0.17 -32.76
C PHE A 275 -9.09 -1.69 -32.80
N ALA A 276 -9.07 -2.33 -31.63
CA ALA A 276 -8.81 -3.76 -31.53
C ALA A 276 -9.93 -4.62 -32.13
N MET A 277 -11.20 -4.22 -31.91
CA MET A 277 -12.36 -4.87 -32.52
C MET A 277 -12.34 -4.78 -34.05
N ASP A 278 -11.94 -3.63 -34.61
CA ASP A 278 -11.87 -3.45 -36.07
C ASP A 278 -10.68 -4.21 -36.66
N ALA A 279 -9.49 -4.08 -36.07
CA ALA A 279 -8.27 -4.64 -36.61
C ALA A 279 -8.19 -6.18 -36.48
N TYR A 280 -8.81 -6.75 -35.45
CA TYR A 280 -8.74 -8.18 -35.09
C TYR A 280 -10.12 -8.84 -35.03
N ALA A 281 -11.09 -8.36 -35.83
CA ALA A 281 -12.48 -8.86 -35.83
C ALA A 281 -12.57 -10.39 -36.02
N ASP A 282 -11.77 -10.93 -36.95
CA ASP A 282 -11.78 -12.35 -37.33
C ASP A 282 -10.63 -13.14 -36.66
N ASP A 283 -9.94 -12.54 -35.67
CA ASP A 283 -8.81 -13.19 -34.99
C ASP A 283 -9.23 -13.62 -33.59
N PRO A 284 -9.17 -14.91 -33.26
CA PRO A 284 -9.50 -15.40 -31.93
C PRO A 284 -8.52 -14.94 -30.84
N CYS A 285 -7.33 -14.44 -31.22
CA CYS A 285 -6.30 -13.94 -30.32
C CYS A 285 -5.95 -14.89 -29.17
N GLU A 286 -5.95 -16.20 -29.40
CA GLU A 286 -5.80 -17.25 -28.37
C GLU A 286 -4.56 -17.08 -27.50
N GLU A 287 -3.42 -16.68 -28.10
CA GLU A 287 -2.14 -16.49 -27.39
C GLU A 287 -2.15 -15.25 -26.47
N PHE A 288 -3.15 -14.39 -26.61
CA PHE A 288 -3.33 -13.15 -25.86
C PHE A 288 -4.46 -13.20 -24.84
N MET A 289 -5.07 -14.37 -24.65
CA MET A 289 -6.14 -14.54 -23.68
C MET A 289 -5.69 -14.10 -22.29
N PRO A 290 -6.56 -13.34 -21.56
CA PRO A 290 -6.23 -12.86 -20.24
C PRO A 290 -6.15 -14.00 -19.21
N LYS A 291 -5.30 -13.82 -18.22
CA LYS A 291 -5.26 -14.66 -17.03
C LYS A 291 -6.34 -14.18 -16.05
N VAL A 292 -7.47 -14.82 -16.06
CA VAL A 292 -8.64 -14.44 -15.24
C VAL A 292 -8.56 -15.11 -13.87
N SER A 293 -8.76 -14.34 -12.80
CA SER A 293 -8.91 -14.87 -11.44
C SER A 293 -10.28 -15.54 -11.27
N LYS A 294 -10.39 -16.53 -10.36
CA LYS A 294 -11.67 -17.13 -9.99
C LYS A 294 -12.60 -16.14 -9.30
N ASP A 295 -12.03 -15.15 -8.62
CA ASP A 295 -12.75 -14.14 -7.85
C ASP A 295 -13.26 -12.98 -8.72
N ASN A 296 -12.75 -12.84 -9.96
CA ASN A 296 -13.20 -11.85 -10.94
C ASN A 296 -13.34 -12.50 -12.34
N PRO A 297 -14.36 -13.33 -12.54
CA PRO A 297 -14.58 -14.01 -13.81
C PRO A 297 -15.04 -13.01 -14.89
N LEU A 298 -14.47 -13.11 -16.09
CA LEU A 298 -14.94 -12.42 -17.28
C LEU A 298 -15.85 -13.34 -18.11
N ASP A 299 -16.90 -12.79 -18.72
CA ASP A 299 -17.66 -13.48 -19.74
C ASP A 299 -16.82 -13.66 -21.04
N GLU A 300 -17.24 -14.58 -21.92
CA GLU A 300 -16.47 -14.93 -23.11
C GLU A 300 -16.28 -13.75 -24.08
N ARG A 301 -17.27 -12.85 -24.21
CA ARG A 301 -17.17 -11.67 -25.06
C ARG A 301 -16.12 -10.70 -24.52
N SER A 302 -16.12 -10.46 -23.22
CA SER A 302 -15.14 -9.61 -22.55
C SER A 302 -13.73 -10.21 -22.62
N LYS A 303 -13.59 -11.54 -22.51
CA LYS A 303 -12.30 -12.22 -22.71
C LYS A 303 -11.76 -12.01 -24.11
N THR A 304 -12.61 -12.20 -25.13
CA THR A 304 -12.23 -12.02 -26.54
C THR A 304 -11.79 -10.58 -26.80
N LEU A 305 -12.57 -9.61 -26.37
CA LEU A 305 -12.21 -8.20 -26.51
C LEU A 305 -10.90 -7.86 -25.79
N THR A 306 -10.73 -8.35 -24.56
CA THR A 306 -9.49 -8.17 -23.81
C THR A 306 -8.30 -8.78 -24.53
N ALA A 307 -8.44 -9.97 -25.15
CA ALA A 307 -7.38 -10.61 -25.94
C ALA A 307 -7.05 -9.80 -27.20
N GLN A 308 -8.03 -9.27 -27.90
CA GLN A 308 -7.83 -8.39 -29.06
C GLN A 308 -7.09 -7.10 -28.67
N MET A 309 -7.53 -6.44 -27.59
CA MET A 309 -6.84 -5.27 -27.05
C MET A 309 -5.42 -5.59 -26.61
N HIS A 310 -5.19 -6.75 -25.97
CA HIS A 310 -3.86 -7.21 -25.54
C HIS A 310 -2.94 -7.43 -26.75
N LYS A 311 -3.43 -8.04 -27.82
CA LYS A 311 -2.69 -8.18 -29.08
C LYS A 311 -2.35 -6.82 -29.68
N ALA A 312 -3.32 -5.93 -29.81
CA ALA A 312 -3.15 -4.60 -30.37
C ALA A 312 -2.06 -3.81 -29.66
N ILE A 313 -2.16 -3.70 -28.32
CA ILE A 313 -1.17 -2.94 -27.53
C ILE A 313 0.20 -3.59 -27.51
N SER A 314 0.29 -4.94 -27.58
CA SER A 314 1.57 -5.65 -27.67
C SER A 314 2.30 -5.34 -28.97
N ILE A 315 1.59 -5.32 -30.10
CA ILE A 315 2.19 -4.95 -31.40
C ILE A 315 2.63 -3.48 -31.38
N MET A 316 1.81 -2.59 -30.81
CA MET A 316 2.18 -1.18 -30.66
C MET A 316 3.43 -1.01 -29.81
N GLN A 317 3.53 -1.71 -28.69
CA GLN A 317 4.71 -1.73 -27.81
C GLN A 317 5.95 -2.16 -28.59
N PHE A 318 5.90 -3.27 -29.32
CA PHE A 318 7.05 -3.76 -30.10
C PHE A 318 7.50 -2.77 -31.17
N LYS A 319 6.58 -2.09 -31.84
CA LYS A 319 6.92 -1.02 -32.80
C LYS A 319 7.66 0.13 -32.14
N ILE A 320 7.15 0.62 -31.02
CA ILE A 320 7.73 1.76 -30.27
C ILE A 320 9.10 1.37 -29.71
N GLU A 321 9.22 0.20 -29.07
CA GLU A 321 10.50 -0.29 -28.53
C GLU A 321 11.53 -0.46 -29.63
N SER A 322 11.16 -1.01 -30.79
CA SER A 322 12.04 -1.16 -31.93
C SER A 322 12.55 0.18 -32.47
N GLN A 323 11.68 1.19 -32.52
CA GLN A 323 12.08 2.56 -32.90
C GLN A 323 13.04 3.18 -31.87
N ILE A 324 12.82 2.94 -30.58
CA ILE A 324 13.72 3.41 -29.50
C ILE A 324 15.09 2.74 -29.66
N ILE A 325 15.13 1.42 -29.79
CA ILE A 325 16.37 0.65 -29.95
C ILE A 325 17.13 1.14 -31.19
N SER A 326 16.44 1.37 -32.31
CA SER A 326 17.11 1.81 -33.56
C SER A 326 17.73 3.22 -33.45
N ARG A 327 17.23 4.08 -32.52
CA ARG A 327 17.83 5.40 -32.23
C ARG A 327 19.04 5.32 -31.28
N HIS A 328 19.23 4.18 -30.62
CA HIS A 328 20.26 3.93 -29.61
C HIS A 328 21.11 2.70 -29.93
N PRO A 329 21.84 2.69 -31.05
CA PRO A 329 22.66 1.54 -31.46
C PRO A 329 23.76 1.19 -30.44
N GLU A 330 24.18 2.15 -29.62
CA GLU A 330 25.12 1.95 -28.52
C GLU A 330 24.63 0.95 -27.46
N TRP A 331 23.31 0.71 -27.35
CA TRP A 331 22.75 -0.28 -26.43
C TRP A 331 22.94 -1.73 -26.88
N LYS A 332 23.25 -1.96 -28.19
CA LYS A 332 23.44 -3.30 -28.77
C LYS A 332 22.25 -4.25 -28.49
N MET A 333 21.04 -3.75 -28.68
CA MET A 333 19.77 -4.45 -28.39
C MET A 333 18.99 -4.83 -29.66
N ASP A 334 19.63 -4.86 -30.85
CA ASP A 334 18.94 -5.16 -32.11
C ASP A 334 18.29 -6.54 -32.15
N ASP A 335 18.81 -7.49 -31.36
CA ASP A 335 18.21 -8.82 -31.18
C ASP A 335 16.81 -8.80 -30.55
N ARG A 336 16.43 -7.69 -29.92
CA ARG A 336 15.09 -7.46 -29.33
C ARG A 336 14.09 -6.80 -30.29
N ARG A 337 14.50 -6.42 -31.48
CA ARG A 337 13.62 -5.89 -32.54
C ARG A 337 12.90 -7.06 -33.24
N LEU A 338 12.00 -7.72 -32.49
CA LEU A 338 11.39 -8.99 -32.87
C LEU A 338 10.58 -8.91 -34.17
N LEU A 339 9.86 -7.82 -34.42
CA LEU A 339 9.06 -7.65 -35.64
C LEU A 339 9.92 -7.65 -36.89
N ASN A 340 11.15 -7.18 -36.82
CA ASN A 340 12.11 -7.15 -37.94
C ASN A 340 12.76 -8.51 -38.17
N SER A 341 12.62 -9.44 -37.23
CA SER A 341 13.17 -10.80 -37.33
C SER A 341 12.18 -11.82 -37.90
N ILE A 342 10.97 -11.36 -38.30
CA ILE A 342 9.89 -12.20 -38.84
C ILE A 342 9.99 -12.27 -40.37
N ASP A 343 9.98 -13.49 -40.90
CA ASP A 343 9.68 -13.74 -42.34
C ASP A 343 8.15 -13.92 -42.47
N TYR A 344 7.47 -12.84 -42.82
CA TYR A 344 6.00 -12.81 -42.95
C TYR A 344 5.46 -13.69 -44.07
N LYS A 345 6.32 -14.09 -45.06
CA LYS A 345 5.92 -14.99 -46.16
C LYS A 345 6.00 -16.44 -45.73
N LYS A 346 7.04 -16.80 -44.98
CA LYS A 346 7.24 -18.18 -44.52
C LYS A 346 6.53 -18.47 -43.19
N GLY A 347 6.11 -17.45 -42.45
CA GLY A 347 5.57 -17.62 -41.11
C GLY A 347 6.61 -18.07 -40.10
N THR A 348 7.85 -17.60 -40.24
CA THR A 348 8.96 -17.97 -39.34
C THR A 348 9.57 -16.74 -38.68
N ILE A 349 10.15 -16.92 -37.49
CA ILE A 349 10.92 -15.88 -36.80
C ILE A 349 12.31 -16.40 -36.46
N LYS A 350 13.33 -15.55 -36.61
CA LYS A 350 14.72 -15.89 -36.27
C LYS A 350 15.07 -15.26 -34.90
N ILE A 351 15.35 -16.12 -33.91
CA ILE A 351 15.75 -15.69 -32.56
C ILE A 351 17.08 -16.36 -32.21
N ASN A 352 18.08 -15.56 -31.82
CA ASN A 352 19.43 -16.06 -31.48
C ASN A 352 20.02 -16.98 -32.53
N GLY A 353 19.84 -16.64 -33.82
CA GLY A 353 20.35 -17.43 -34.94
C GLY A 353 19.58 -18.69 -35.29
N LYS A 354 18.56 -19.08 -34.52
CA LYS A 354 17.67 -20.22 -34.80
C LYS A 354 16.34 -19.75 -35.38
N GLU A 355 15.83 -20.50 -36.35
CA GLU A 355 14.54 -20.24 -36.98
C GLU A 355 13.45 -21.06 -36.31
N TYR A 356 12.32 -20.42 -36.02
CA TYR A 356 11.15 -21.02 -35.36
C TYR A 356 9.92 -20.76 -36.23
N THR A 357 9.06 -21.75 -36.39
CA THR A 357 7.77 -21.58 -37.03
C THR A 357 6.80 -20.86 -36.07
N MET A 358 6.14 -19.83 -36.56
CA MET A 358 5.13 -19.09 -35.78
C MET A 358 3.79 -19.81 -35.85
N ARG A 359 3.01 -19.79 -34.76
CA ARG A 359 1.67 -20.37 -34.70
C ARG A 359 0.68 -19.58 -35.55
N SER A 360 0.85 -18.26 -35.60
CA SER A 360 0.03 -17.36 -36.39
C SER A 360 0.90 -16.22 -36.91
N CYS A 361 0.65 -15.80 -38.15
CA CYS A 361 1.22 -14.61 -38.78
C CYS A 361 0.15 -13.58 -39.12
N ASN A 362 -0.99 -13.66 -38.50
CA ASN A 362 -2.06 -12.67 -38.67
C ASN A 362 -1.74 -11.37 -37.91
N PHE A 363 -1.06 -10.45 -38.60
CA PHE A 363 -0.69 -9.14 -38.09
C PHE A 363 -1.19 -8.04 -39.04
N PRO A 364 -2.51 -7.76 -39.09
CA PRO A 364 -3.09 -6.82 -40.04
C PRO A 364 -2.57 -5.39 -39.91
N THR A 365 -2.03 -5.06 -38.74
CA THR A 365 -1.48 -3.73 -38.43
C THR A 365 0.03 -3.60 -38.70
N ILE A 366 0.67 -4.60 -39.27
CA ILE A 366 2.11 -4.58 -39.59
C ILE A 366 2.32 -4.49 -41.09
N ASP A 367 3.09 -3.49 -41.54
CA ASP A 367 3.65 -3.46 -42.89
C ASP A 367 4.92 -4.32 -42.96
N PRO A 368 4.94 -5.45 -43.70
CA PRO A 368 6.11 -6.31 -43.78
C PRO A 368 7.36 -5.62 -44.34
N LYS A 369 7.20 -4.51 -45.10
CA LYS A 369 8.33 -3.74 -45.64
C LYS A 369 8.91 -2.77 -44.62
N ASN A 370 8.11 -2.37 -43.63
CA ASN A 370 8.51 -1.45 -42.58
C ASN A 370 7.80 -1.81 -41.26
N PRO A 371 8.22 -2.92 -40.62
CA PRO A 371 7.51 -3.50 -39.46
C PRO A 371 7.39 -2.57 -38.27
N ASP A 372 8.32 -1.65 -38.08
CA ASP A 372 8.38 -0.72 -36.97
C ASP A 372 7.51 0.55 -37.16
N LYS A 373 6.96 0.72 -38.37
CA LYS A 373 6.15 1.91 -38.65
C LYS A 373 4.84 1.88 -37.84
N LEU A 374 4.56 2.96 -37.11
CA LEU A 374 3.25 3.20 -36.54
C LEU A 374 2.29 3.53 -37.68
N THR A 375 1.18 2.84 -37.73
CA THR A 375 0.12 3.01 -38.75
C THR A 375 -1.02 3.77 -38.15
#